data_fce47dd9e47453fab46b77112b24204e
#
_entry.id   fce47dd9e47453fab46b77112b24204e
#
_cell.length_a   1.000
_cell.length_b   1.000
_cell.length_c   1.000
_cell.angle_alpha   90.00
_cell.angle_beta   90.00
_cell.angle_gamma   90.00
#
_symmetry.space_group_name_H-M   'P 1'
#
loop_
_entity.id
_entity.type
_entity.pdbx_description
1 polymer ?
#
loop_
_entity_poly.entity_id
_entity_poly.type
_entity_poly.pdbx_seq_one_letter_code
_entity_poly.pdbx_strand_id
1 'polypeptide(L)'
;PLLAIETIEKLTKKIKSVLPLGCKYNADMVTNGYKLTRRVAEKLKDMDIHYIQVTLDGSKQAHDSRRILHNHQPTFEHILDNIRECADILNISIRINVDKTNINEATEIFDWLERYGLKGRVGYYLAPVDDINGVCNNHICMERPQYAKEEIAFIKEGIKRALCTKVLSRAIMVYVEQLA
;
A
#
# COMPACT_ATOMS: atom_id res chain seq x y z
N PRO A 1 1.61 -12.93 3.13
CA PRO A 1 3.00 -13.43 2.97
C PRO A 1 3.74 -13.53 4.30
N LEU A 2 3.61 -12.57 5.22
CA LEU A 2 4.39 -12.50 6.47
C LEU A 2 4.19 -13.70 7.43
N LEU A 3 3.10 -14.44 7.30
CA LEU A 3 2.91 -15.72 8.01
C LEU A 3 3.86 -16.83 7.53
N ALA A 4 4.41 -16.69 6.33
CA ALA A 4 5.31 -17.65 5.70
C ALA A 4 6.75 -17.11 5.57
N ILE A 5 7.19 -16.25 6.50
CA ILE A 5 8.48 -15.53 6.40
C ILE A 5 9.67 -16.50 6.31
N GLU A 6 9.64 -17.63 7.01
CA GLU A 6 10.69 -18.65 6.94
C GLU A 6 10.76 -19.34 5.58
N THR A 7 9.60 -19.56 4.95
CA THR A 7 9.52 -20.11 3.58
C THR A 7 10.08 -19.11 2.57
N ILE A 8 9.76 -17.82 2.73
CA ILE A 8 10.29 -16.74 1.88
C ILE A 8 11.82 -16.69 2.02
N GLU A 9 12.34 -16.77 3.23
CA GLU A 9 13.79 -16.77 3.49
C GLU A 9 14.49 -17.94 2.79
N LYS A 10 13.95 -19.17 2.93
CA LYS A 10 14.49 -20.37 2.25
C LYS A 10 14.47 -20.21 0.73
N LEU A 11 13.36 -19.71 0.18
CA LEU A 11 13.20 -19.49 -1.25
C LEU A 11 14.19 -18.42 -1.76
N THR A 12 14.31 -17.30 -1.06
CA THR A 12 15.26 -16.22 -1.40
C THR A 12 16.70 -16.75 -1.43
N LYS A 13 17.12 -17.49 -0.41
CA LYS A 13 18.45 -18.13 -0.36
C LYS A 13 18.67 -19.08 -1.53
N LYS A 14 17.66 -19.89 -1.88
CA LYS A 14 17.75 -20.82 -3.01
C LYS A 14 17.83 -20.08 -4.34
N ILE A 15 17.02 -19.05 -4.56
CA ILE A 15 17.09 -18.22 -5.77
C ILE A 15 18.48 -17.60 -5.90
N LYS A 16 18.97 -16.93 -4.84
CA LYS A 16 20.30 -16.28 -4.86
C LYS A 16 21.43 -17.27 -5.13
N SER A 17 21.32 -18.51 -4.67
CA SER A 17 22.37 -19.54 -4.88
C SER A 17 22.46 -20.07 -6.33
N VAL A 18 21.46 -19.83 -7.15
CA VAL A 18 21.39 -20.29 -8.55
C VAL A 18 21.41 -19.15 -9.57
N LEU A 19 21.54 -17.90 -9.11
CA LEU A 19 21.61 -16.75 -10.00
C LEU A 19 22.88 -16.79 -10.84
N PRO A 20 22.80 -16.55 -12.17
CA PRO A 20 23.96 -16.41 -13.01
C PRO A 20 24.84 -15.23 -12.58
N LEU A 21 26.12 -15.32 -12.90
CA LEU A 21 27.08 -14.24 -12.64
C LEU A 21 26.61 -12.93 -13.29
N GLY A 22 26.60 -11.85 -12.52
CA GLY A 22 26.15 -10.52 -12.98
C GLY A 22 24.65 -10.25 -12.82
N CYS A 23 23.83 -11.26 -12.49
CA CYS A 23 22.42 -11.05 -12.17
C CYS A 23 22.24 -10.47 -10.77
N LYS A 24 21.31 -9.50 -10.63
CA LYS A 24 20.91 -8.93 -9.34
C LYS A 24 19.56 -9.48 -8.93
N TYR A 25 19.44 -9.86 -7.65
CA TYR A 25 18.16 -10.18 -7.05
C TYR A 25 17.50 -8.90 -6.55
N ASN A 26 16.23 -8.74 -6.84
CA ASN A 26 15.36 -7.71 -6.24
C ASN A 26 13.98 -8.30 -6.07
N ALA A 27 13.34 -8.03 -4.93
CA ALA A 27 12.00 -8.51 -4.65
C ALA A 27 11.18 -7.45 -3.88
N ASP A 28 9.92 -7.39 -4.22
CA ASP A 28 8.93 -6.54 -3.57
C ASP A 28 7.88 -7.42 -2.88
N MET A 29 7.19 -6.86 -1.89
CA MET A 29 6.14 -7.60 -1.17
C MET A 29 4.88 -6.77 -1.03
N VAL A 30 3.74 -7.43 -1.24
CA VAL A 30 2.41 -6.89 -0.90
C VAL A 30 1.90 -7.59 0.35
N THR A 31 1.45 -6.84 1.34
CA THR A 31 0.96 -7.37 2.63
C THR A 31 -0.18 -6.52 3.19
N ASN A 32 -0.95 -7.10 4.13
CA ASN A 32 -1.89 -6.31 4.93
C ASN A 32 -1.22 -5.51 6.06
N GLY A 33 0.09 -5.67 6.28
CA GLY A 33 0.85 -4.91 7.28
C GLY A 33 0.68 -5.36 8.74
N TYR A 34 -0.30 -6.20 9.05
CA TYR A 34 -0.64 -6.56 10.45
C TYR A 34 0.51 -7.23 11.21
N LYS A 35 1.33 -8.04 10.53
CA LYS A 35 2.50 -8.72 11.08
C LYS A 35 3.83 -8.03 10.73
N LEU A 36 3.80 -6.82 10.20
CA LEU A 36 4.99 -6.07 9.81
C LEU A 36 5.60 -5.37 11.03
N THR A 37 6.28 -6.15 11.87
CA THR A 37 7.04 -5.62 13.00
C THR A 37 8.43 -5.17 12.55
N ARG A 38 9.10 -4.33 13.35
CA ARG A 38 10.49 -3.89 13.09
C ARG A 38 11.43 -5.07 12.83
N ARG A 39 11.35 -6.13 13.65
CA ARG A 39 12.15 -7.37 13.47
C ARG A 39 11.87 -8.05 12.12
N VAL A 40 10.62 -8.03 11.67
CA VAL A 40 10.25 -8.60 10.36
C VAL A 40 10.81 -7.71 9.25
N ALA A 41 10.74 -6.39 9.40
CA ALA A 41 11.28 -5.44 8.43
C ALA A 41 12.81 -5.60 8.25
N GLU A 42 13.54 -5.77 9.34
CA GLU A 42 14.98 -6.05 9.30
C GLU A 42 15.28 -7.36 8.54
N LYS A 43 14.55 -8.44 8.83
CA LYS A 43 14.67 -9.70 8.07
C LYS A 43 14.37 -9.54 6.59
N LEU A 44 13.35 -8.77 6.22
CA LEU A 44 13.02 -8.51 4.82
C LEU A 44 14.14 -7.76 4.11
N LYS A 45 14.72 -6.75 4.77
CA LYS A 45 15.88 -6.01 4.25
C LYS A 45 17.08 -6.93 4.02
N ASP A 46 17.38 -7.86 4.94
CA ASP A 46 18.46 -8.85 4.79
C ASP A 46 18.22 -9.82 3.62
N MET A 47 16.97 -9.98 3.21
CA MET A 47 16.57 -10.76 2.04
C MET A 47 16.54 -9.96 0.73
N ASP A 48 16.99 -8.70 0.71
CA ASP A 48 16.89 -7.75 -0.41
C ASP A 48 15.43 -7.45 -0.82
N ILE A 49 14.51 -7.50 0.14
CA ILE A 49 13.12 -7.07 -0.04
C ILE A 49 13.01 -5.67 0.58
N HIS A 50 13.21 -4.65 -0.26
CA HIS A 50 13.30 -3.26 0.20
C HIS A 50 12.01 -2.46 0.01
N TYR A 51 11.12 -2.89 -0.87
CA TYR A 51 9.85 -2.22 -1.13
C TYR A 51 8.67 -3.06 -0.66
N ILE A 52 7.83 -2.45 0.16
CA ILE A 52 6.65 -3.10 0.73
C ILE A 52 5.42 -2.27 0.40
N GLN A 53 4.44 -2.91 -0.22
CA GLN A 53 3.12 -2.33 -0.38
C GLN A 53 2.21 -2.82 0.75
N VAL A 54 1.67 -1.88 1.54
CA VAL A 54 0.67 -2.16 2.58
C VAL A 54 -0.69 -1.68 2.12
N THR A 55 -1.72 -2.51 2.26
CA THR A 55 -3.07 -2.17 1.81
C THR A 55 -3.92 -1.66 2.98
N LEU A 56 -4.53 -0.48 2.78
CA LEU A 56 -5.60 0.08 3.60
C LEU A 56 -6.85 0.28 2.74
N ASP A 57 -8.04 0.28 3.33
CA ASP A 57 -9.31 0.40 2.61
C ASP A 57 -10.02 1.73 2.94
N GLY A 58 -9.41 2.85 2.55
CA GLY A 58 -9.96 4.20 2.74
C GLY A 58 -9.80 4.74 4.16
N SER A 59 -10.87 5.31 4.73
CA SER A 59 -10.89 5.81 6.11
C SER A 59 -10.69 4.69 7.14
N LYS A 60 -10.39 5.07 8.39
CA LYS A 60 -10.32 4.10 9.50
C LYS A 60 -11.62 3.29 9.62
N GLN A 61 -12.78 3.96 9.52
CA GLN A 61 -14.08 3.31 9.64
C GLN A 61 -14.31 2.32 8.49
N ALA A 62 -14.02 2.70 7.25
CA ALA A 62 -14.15 1.83 6.09
C ALA A 62 -13.20 0.63 6.20
N HIS A 63 -11.94 0.85 6.58
CA HIS A 63 -10.98 -0.22 6.76
C HIS A 63 -11.40 -1.21 7.85
N ASP A 64 -11.71 -0.73 9.04
CA ASP A 64 -12.05 -1.58 10.20
C ASP A 64 -13.39 -2.30 10.02
N SER A 65 -14.30 -1.81 9.15
CA SER A 65 -15.51 -2.56 8.78
C SER A 65 -15.24 -3.75 7.85
N ARG A 66 -14.15 -3.70 7.06
CA ARG A 66 -13.80 -4.71 6.05
C ARG A 66 -12.70 -5.67 6.50
N ARG A 67 -11.78 -5.21 7.36
CA ARG A 67 -10.56 -5.92 7.78
C ARG A 67 -10.44 -5.97 9.29
N ILE A 68 -11.35 -6.71 9.89
CA ILE A 68 -11.32 -7.01 11.34
C ILE A 68 -10.66 -8.37 11.61
N LEU A 69 -10.17 -8.56 12.82
CA LEU A 69 -9.71 -9.85 13.30
C LEU A 69 -10.88 -10.79 13.61
N HIS A 70 -10.62 -12.09 13.77
CA HIS A 70 -11.63 -13.07 14.19
C HIS A 70 -12.31 -12.70 15.52
N ASN A 71 -11.61 -12.00 16.42
CA ASN A 71 -12.12 -11.50 17.67
C ASN A 71 -12.79 -10.12 17.57
N HIS A 72 -13.12 -9.68 16.36
CA HIS A 72 -13.74 -8.40 16.03
C HIS A 72 -12.91 -7.16 16.41
N GLN A 73 -11.63 -7.30 16.71
CA GLN A 73 -10.75 -6.16 16.97
C GLN A 73 -10.37 -5.43 15.66
N PRO A 74 -10.34 -4.09 15.67
CA PRO A 74 -9.93 -3.27 14.54
C PRO A 74 -8.44 -3.47 14.22
N THR A 75 -8.04 -3.17 12.99
CA THR A 75 -6.65 -3.37 12.54
C THR A 75 -5.97 -2.11 12.03
N PHE A 76 -6.69 -1.06 11.74
CA PHE A 76 -6.18 0.15 11.07
C PHE A 76 -5.02 0.81 11.82
N GLU A 77 -5.23 1.17 13.09
CA GLU A 77 -4.21 1.86 13.88
C GLU A 77 -2.99 0.96 14.16
N HIS A 78 -3.22 -0.32 14.42
CA HIS A 78 -2.14 -1.30 14.58
C HIS A 78 -1.25 -1.38 13.33
N ILE A 79 -1.86 -1.36 12.14
CA ILE A 79 -1.11 -1.35 10.87
C ILE A 79 -0.33 -0.04 10.71
N LEU A 80 -0.90 1.11 11.07
CA LEU A 80 -0.19 2.39 11.02
C LEU A 80 0.99 2.45 12.00
N ASP A 81 0.85 1.88 13.22
CA ASP A 81 1.95 1.74 14.17
C ASP A 81 3.08 0.92 13.57
N ASN A 82 2.77 -0.23 12.97
CA ASN A 82 3.76 -1.07 12.29
C ASN A 82 4.45 -0.32 11.13
N ILE A 83 3.70 0.42 10.32
CA ILE A 83 4.26 1.24 9.24
C ILE A 83 5.23 2.28 9.82
N ARG A 84 4.84 2.98 10.89
CA ARG A 84 5.66 3.99 11.55
C ARG A 84 7.00 3.44 12.04
N GLU A 85 6.98 2.24 12.64
CA GLU A 85 8.17 1.56 13.15
C GLU A 85 9.11 1.03 12.06
N CYS A 86 8.57 0.80 10.84
CA CYS A 86 9.32 0.19 9.76
C CYS A 86 9.74 1.16 8.63
N ALA A 87 9.20 2.38 8.61
CA ALA A 87 9.41 3.34 7.52
C ALA A 87 10.83 3.91 7.41
N ASP A 88 11.71 3.67 8.39
CA ASP A 88 13.15 3.97 8.36
C ASP A 88 13.99 2.80 7.81
N ILE A 89 13.41 1.59 7.76
CA ILE A 89 14.08 0.36 7.31
C ILE A 89 13.72 0.02 5.87
N LEU A 90 12.44 0.19 5.51
CA LEU A 90 11.84 -0.23 4.25
C LEU A 90 11.21 0.94 3.51
N ASN A 91 11.20 0.87 2.18
CA ASN A 91 10.40 1.76 1.35
C ASN A 91 8.95 1.29 1.37
N ILE A 92 8.09 1.96 2.11
CA ILE A 92 6.70 1.57 2.26
C ILE A 92 5.80 2.43 1.37
N SER A 93 4.91 1.80 0.63
CA SER A 93 3.83 2.44 -0.11
C SER A 93 2.48 1.96 0.40
N ILE A 94 1.60 2.88 0.75
CA ILE A 94 0.24 2.59 1.19
C ILE A 94 -0.67 2.56 -0.04
N ARG A 95 -1.21 1.39 -0.36
CA ARG A 95 -2.27 1.21 -1.34
C ARG A 95 -3.63 1.43 -0.66
N ILE A 96 -4.38 2.40 -1.11
CA ILE A 96 -5.67 2.76 -0.56
C ILE A 96 -6.74 2.23 -1.51
N ASN A 97 -7.36 1.08 -1.18
CA ASN A 97 -8.45 0.55 -2.00
C ASN A 97 -9.70 1.41 -1.82
N VAL A 98 -10.25 1.85 -2.93
CA VAL A 98 -11.44 2.72 -2.96
C VAL A 98 -12.50 2.19 -3.91
N ASP A 99 -13.74 2.40 -3.52
CA ASP A 99 -14.95 2.17 -4.28
C ASP A 99 -15.98 3.30 -4.02
N LYS A 100 -17.17 3.20 -4.60
CA LYS A 100 -18.23 4.22 -4.42
C LYS A 100 -18.61 4.46 -2.96
N THR A 101 -18.37 3.52 -2.07
CA THR A 101 -18.82 3.60 -0.67
C THR A 101 -17.83 4.32 0.25
N ASN A 102 -16.53 4.40 -0.14
CA ASN A 102 -15.48 4.97 0.71
C ASN A 102 -14.61 6.06 0.05
N ILE A 103 -14.81 6.34 -1.24
CA ILE A 103 -13.98 7.30 -1.98
C ILE A 103 -14.01 8.71 -1.38
N ASN A 104 -15.18 9.15 -0.89
CA ASN A 104 -15.35 10.48 -0.31
C ASN A 104 -14.55 10.69 1.00
N GLU A 105 -14.19 9.61 1.68
CA GLU A 105 -13.43 9.60 2.93
C GLU A 105 -11.94 9.29 2.71
N ALA A 106 -11.52 9.04 1.47
CA ALA A 106 -10.16 8.60 1.17
C ALA A 106 -9.08 9.60 1.62
N THR A 107 -9.40 10.89 1.63
CA THR A 107 -8.48 11.96 2.07
C THR A 107 -8.23 11.98 3.58
N GLU A 108 -9.04 11.31 4.41
CA GLU A 108 -8.81 11.19 5.85
C GLU A 108 -7.47 10.50 6.18
N ILE A 109 -6.95 9.68 5.24
CA ILE A 109 -5.63 9.07 5.40
C ILE A 109 -4.53 10.12 5.63
N PHE A 110 -4.68 11.31 5.07
CA PHE A 110 -3.68 12.37 5.22
C PHE A 110 -3.55 12.87 6.66
N ASP A 111 -4.68 12.98 7.38
CA ASP A 111 -4.69 13.35 8.80
C ASP A 111 -3.97 12.28 9.65
N TRP A 112 -4.16 11.02 9.28
CA TRP A 112 -3.49 9.89 9.93
C TRP A 112 -1.99 9.88 9.64
N LEU A 113 -1.58 10.11 8.38
CA LEU A 113 -0.16 10.20 8.00
C LEU A 113 0.56 11.34 8.73
N GLU A 114 -0.10 12.49 8.90
CA GLU A 114 0.43 13.61 9.66
C GLU A 114 0.52 13.28 11.15
N ARG A 115 -0.55 12.75 11.75
CA ARG A 115 -0.60 12.35 13.17
C ARG A 115 0.47 11.31 13.52
N TYR A 116 0.73 10.36 12.63
CA TYR A 116 1.71 9.28 12.83
C TYR A 116 3.15 9.69 12.43
N GLY A 117 3.37 10.93 12.00
CA GLY A 117 4.69 11.40 11.57
C GLY A 117 5.23 10.69 10.34
N LEU A 118 4.33 10.24 9.44
CA LEU A 118 4.65 9.49 8.23
C LEU A 118 4.79 10.38 6.99
N LYS A 119 4.57 11.67 7.14
CA LYS A 119 4.72 12.66 6.07
C LYS A 119 6.13 12.59 5.46
N GLY A 120 6.21 12.37 4.15
CA GLY A 120 7.46 12.23 3.41
C GLY A 120 8.24 10.94 3.67
N ARG A 121 7.79 10.07 4.59
CA ARG A 121 8.44 8.80 4.92
C ARG A 121 7.85 7.61 4.18
N VAL A 122 6.60 7.71 3.76
CA VAL A 122 5.89 6.67 3.00
C VAL A 122 5.31 7.21 1.71
N GLY A 123 5.21 6.37 0.69
CA GLY A 123 4.41 6.63 -0.50
C GLY A 123 2.95 6.24 -0.27
N TYR A 124 2.04 6.75 -1.10
CA TYR A 124 0.64 6.35 -1.08
C TYR A 124 0.00 6.56 -2.46
N TYR A 125 -1.06 5.81 -2.74
CA TYR A 125 -1.85 5.98 -3.96
C TYR A 125 -3.24 5.35 -3.78
N LEU A 126 -4.22 5.84 -4.55
CA LEU A 126 -5.52 5.21 -4.66
C LEU A 126 -5.45 3.98 -5.59
N ALA A 127 -6.25 2.97 -5.29
CA ALA A 127 -6.44 1.81 -6.15
C ALA A 127 -7.95 1.51 -6.22
N PRO A 128 -8.55 1.53 -7.41
CA PRO A 128 -9.95 1.19 -7.55
C PRO A 128 -10.16 -0.29 -7.22
N VAL A 129 -11.30 -0.59 -6.60
CA VAL A 129 -11.78 -1.96 -6.48
C VAL A 129 -12.40 -2.33 -7.83
N ASP A 130 -11.81 -3.32 -8.50
CA ASP A 130 -12.26 -3.83 -9.79
C ASP A 130 -12.95 -5.18 -9.62
N ASP A 131 -14.00 -5.39 -10.41
CA ASP A 131 -14.69 -6.68 -10.51
C ASP A 131 -14.05 -7.58 -11.59
N ILE A 132 -12.82 -8.02 -11.34
CA ILE A 132 -12.07 -8.86 -12.30
C ILE A 132 -12.74 -10.22 -12.54
N ASN A 133 -13.53 -10.70 -11.58
CA ASN A 133 -14.10 -12.06 -11.62
C ASN A 133 -15.64 -12.08 -11.69
N GLY A 134 -16.31 -10.97 -11.87
CA GLY A 134 -17.78 -10.87 -11.86
C GLY A 134 -18.43 -11.23 -10.52
N VAL A 135 -17.63 -11.27 -9.45
CA VAL A 135 -18.08 -11.63 -8.09
C VAL A 135 -18.45 -10.39 -7.27
N CYS A 136 -17.93 -9.26 -7.66
CA CYS A 136 -18.24 -7.99 -7.01
C CYS A 136 -19.59 -7.49 -7.54
N ASN A 137 -20.52 -7.16 -6.63
CA ASN A 137 -21.73 -6.44 -7.05
C ASN A 137 -21.30 -5.16 -7.78
N ASN A 138 -21.55 -5.06 -9.09
CA ASN A 138 -21.23 -3.92 -9.97
C ASN A 138 -21.65 -2.54 -9.42
N HIS A 139 -22.47 -2.52 -8.35
CA HIS A 139 -22.95 -1.30 -7.71
C HIS A 139 -21.90 -0.53 -6.92
N ILE A 140 -20.83 -1.16 -6.46
CA ILE A 140 -19.77 -0.50 -5.65
C ILE A 140 -18.54 -0.09 -6.48
N CYS A 141 -18.28 -0.75 -7.62
CA CYS A 141 -17.16 -0.40 -8.48
C CYS A 141 -17.38 0.95 -9.15
N MET A 142 -16.34 1.77 -9.20
CA MET A 142 -16.38 3.05 -9.91
C MET A 142 -16.09 2.87 -11.39
N GLU A 143 -16.76 3.69 -12.23
CA GLU A 143 -16.36 3.83 -13.62
C GLU A 143 -15.01 4.54 -13.73
N ARG A 144 -14.21 4.19 -14.74
CA ARG A 144 -12.87 4.77 -14.93
C ARG A 144 -12.85 6.31 -14.96
N PRO A 145 -13.76 7.01 -15.67
CA PRO A 145 -13.76 8.48 -15.66
C PRO A 145 -14.06 9.07 -14.27
N GLN A 146 -14.96 8.43 -13.51
CA GLN A 146 -15.27 8.85 -12.15
C GLN A 146 -14.03 8.66 -11.26
N TYR A 147 -13.41 7.48 -11.29
CA TYR A 147 -12.20 7.19 -10.52
C TYR A 147 -11.08 8.18 -10.84
N ALA A 148 -10.82 8.47 -12.13
CA ALA A 148 -9.78 9.40 -12.53
C ALA A 148 -10.00 10.82 -11.97
N LYS A 149 -11.25 11.28 -11.93
CA LYS A 149 -11.60 12.57 -11.31
C LYS A 149 -11.28 12.60 -9.82
N GLU A 150 -11.66 11.56 -9.10
CA GLU A 150 -11.41 11.43 -7.66
C GLU A 150 -9.92 11.26 -7.35
N GLU A 151 -9.19 10.49 -8.16
CA GLU A 151 -7.74 10.34 -8.02
C GLU A 151 -7.01 11.68 -8.20
N ILE A 152 -7.40 12.48 -9.20
CA ILE A 152 -6.84 13.83 -9.40
C ILE A 152 -7.14 14.73 -8.18
N ALA A 153 -8.35 14.67 -7.65
CA ALA A 153 -8.72 15.45 -6.46
C ALA A 153 -7.89 15.03 -5.24
N PHE A 154 -7.72 13.74 -5.04
CA PHE A 154 -6.89 13.16 -3.97
C PHE A 154 -5.43 13.59 -4.10
N ILE A 155 -4.83 13.51 -5.29
CA ILE A 155 -3.46 13.95 -5.54
C ILE A 155 -3.30 15.44 -5.26
N LYS A 156 -4.24 16.27 -5.71
CA LYS A 156 -4.21 17.73 -5.45
C LYS A 156 -4.24 18.03 -3.95
N GLU A 157 -5.07 17.34 -3.18
CA GLU A 157 -5.11 17.52 -1.72
C GLU A 157 -3.79 17.07 -1.06
N GLY A 158 -3.21 15.95 -1.50
CA GLY A 158 -1.90 15.50 -1.03
C GLY A 158 -0.77 16.49 -1.33
N ILE A 159 -0.77 17.13 -2.51
CA ILE A 159 0.17 18.19 -2.88
C ILE A 159 -0.01 19.42 -1.98
N LYS A 160 -1.26 19.88 -1.78
CA LYS A 160 -1.59 21.01 -0.92
C LYS A 160 -1.08 20.82 0.51
N ARG A 161 -1.14 19.62 1.04
CA ARG A 161 -0.62 19.26 2.37
C ARG A 161 0.89 18.97 2.38
N ALA A 162 1.57 19.12 1.25
CA ALA A 162 2.99 18.79 1.06
C ALA A 162 3.33 17.33 1.47
N LEU A 163 2.41 16.40 1.22
CA LEU A 163 2.57 14.97 1.47
C LEU A 163 3.17 14.24 0.27
N CYS A 164 3.15 14.86 -0.92
CA CYS A 164 3.61 14.29 -2.17
C CYS A 164 5.09 14.56 -2.42
N THR A 165 5.98 13.67 -2.00
CA THR A 165 7.38 13.69 -2.45
C THR A 165 7.73 12.59 -3.46
N LYS A 166 6.88 11.55 -3.61
CA LYS A 166 7.18 10.39 -4.47
C LYS A 166 6.02 9.94 -5.38
N VAL A 167 4.85 10.55 -5.33
CA VAL A 167 3.64 10.07 -6.05
C VAL A 167 3.57 10.56 -7.49
N LEU A 168 4.12 11.73 -7.80
CA LEU A 168 4.03 12.35 -9.13
C LEU A 168 4.64 11.53 -10.27
N SER A 169 5.63 10.69 -10.00
CA SER A 169 6.29 9.93 -11.06
C SER A 169 5.46 8.75 -11.61
N ARG A 170 4.58 8.13 -10.80
CA ARG A 170 3.74 7.02 -11.26
C ARG A 170 2.41 7.49 -11.87
N ALA A 171 1.76 8.48 -11.28
CA ALA A 171 0.50 9.01 -11.80
C ALA A 171 0.69 9.66 -13.19
N ILE A 172 1.78 10.42 -13.40
CA ILE A 172 2.07 11.05 -14.69
C ILE A 172 2.40 10.00 -15.77
N MET A 173 3.12 8.92 -15.46
CA MET A 173 3.45 7.89 -16.46
C MET A 173 2.22 7.14 -16.96
N VAL A 174 1.26 6.80 -16.11
CA VAL A 174 0.02 6.10 -16.51
C VAL A 174 -0.86 6.99 -17.41
N TYR A 175 -0.87 8.31 -17.20
CA TYR A 175 -1.68 9.22 -18.03
C TYR A 175 -1.04 9.57 -19.38
N VAL A 176 0.28 9.62 -19.47
CA VAL A 176 0.99 9.90 -20.73
C VAL A 176 0.88 8.71 -21.69
N GLU A 177 0.91 7.47 -21.19
CA GLU A 177 0.71 6.27 -22.02
C GLU A 177 -0.74 6.09 -22.54
N GLN A 178 -1.73 6.75 -21.91
CA GLN A 178 -3.13 6.71 -22.36
C GLN A 178 -3.52 7.86 -23.29
N LEU A 179 -2.67 8.86 -23.44
CA LEU A 179 -2.88 10.03 -24.33
C LEU A 179 -2.02 9.98 -25.60
N ALA A 180 -1.18 8.98 -25.76
CA ALA A 180 -0.41 8.68 -26.97
C ALA A 180 -1.06 7.55 -27.78
#